data_66d5899b1de13937fb1b52112fca9597
#
_entry.id   66d5899b1de13937fb1b52112fca9597
#
_cell.length_a   1.000
_cell.length_b   1.000
_cell.length_c   1.000
_cell.angle_alpha   90.00
_cell.angle_beta   90.00
_cell.angle_gamma   90.00
#
_symmetry.space_group_name_H-M   'P 1'
#
loop_
_entity.id
_entity.type
_entity.pdbx_description
1 polymer ?
#
loop_
_entity_poly.entity_id
_entity_poly.type
_entity_poly.pdbx_seq_one_letter_code
_entity_poly.pdbx_strand_id
1 'polypeptide(L)'
;QEGNEDDWRDLVSLFSHEFLHQWNVKQLRPNNFLDYDLQKEVHTDLLWWFEGLTSWLGDIICLRSGAWSDEDWNKDWTRKMERHFDRNGMEFESLQESSHDSWIHLYRPNSYSREVQISYYLEGEMAIFCLDVELRRRSKGEFGMDDVMVELYNKFNLETNSPGISHSDIKQVLVNTPGGRR
;
A
#
# COMPACT_ATOMS: atom_id res chain seq x y z
N GLN A 1 32.19 7.56 6.10
CA GLN A 1 31.70 6.45 5.25
C GLN A 1 30.72 7.07 4.28
N GLU A 2 31.05 7.06 2.99
CA GLU A 2 30.10 7.37 1.93
C GLU A 2 28.99 6.33 2.05
N GLY A 3 27.72 6.77 2.23
CA GLY A 3 26.57 5.89 2.23
C GLY A 3 26.46 5.19 0.88
N ASN A 4 26.07 3.93 0.89
CA ASN A 4 25.80 3.18 -0.32
C ASN A 4 24.64 3.85 -1.08
N GLU A 5 24.68 3.89 -2.41
CA GLU A 5 23.60 4.42 -3.24
C GLU A 5 22.27 3.70 -2.97
N ASP A 6 22.32 2.40 -2.64
CA ASP A 6 21.17 1.62 -2.26
C ASP A 6 20.56 2.11 -0.93
N ASP A 7 21.38 2.45 0.08
CA ASP A 7 20.92 3.00 1.35
C ASP A 7 20.22 4.36 1.15
N TRP A 8 20.73 5.19 0.23
CA TRP A 8 20.11 6.46 -0.12
C TRP A 8 18.75 6.27 -0.80
N ARG A 9 18.66 5.36 -1.75
CA ARG A 9 17.40 5.04 -2.44
C ARG A 9 16.36 4.55 -1.45
N ASP A 10 16.72 3.62 -0.55
CA ASP A 10 15.83 3.08 0.48
C ASP A 10 15.37 4.17 1.44
N LEU A 11 16.25 5.08 1.84
CA LEU A 11 15.91 6.22 2.71
C LEU A 11 14.93 7.17 2.04
N VAL A 12 15.13 7.50 0.77
CA VAL A 12 14.22 8.39 0.01
C VAL A 12 12.83 7.76 -0.13
N SER A 13 12.74 6.46 -0.42
CA SER A 13 11.49 5.73 -0.46
C SER A 13 10.78 5.75 0.91
N LEU A 14 11.51 5.47 1.98
CA LEU A 14 10.97 5.52 3.34
C LEU A 14 10.41 6.91 3.68
N PHE A 15 11.13 7.99 3.39
CA PHE A 15 10.63 9.35 3.62
C PHE A 15 9.37 9.65 2.82
N SER A 16 9.31 9.25 1.56
CA SER A 16 8.12 9.42 0.72
C SER A 16 6.92 8.65 1.27
N HIS A 17 7.13 7.39 1.68
CA HIS A 17 6.14 6.54 2.32
C HIS A 17 5.58 7.18 3.59
N GLU A 18 6.44 7.54 4.54
CA GLU A 18 6.03 8.14 5.82
C GLU A 18 5.36 9.50 5.63
N PHE A 19 5.78 10.27 4.62
CA PHE A 19 5.14 11.55 4.31
C PHE A 19 3.72 11.35 3.78
N LEU A 20 3.47 10.36 2.92
CA LEU A 20 2.14 10.04 2.42
C LEU A 20 1.18 9.59 3.52
N HIS A 21 1.68 9.02 4.59
CA HIS A 21 0.85 8.67 5.75
C HIS A 21 0.19 9.89 6.44
N GLN A 22 0.59 11.13 6.12
CA GLN A 22 -0.13 12.32 6.58
C GLN A 22 -1.59 12.33 6.07
N TRP A 23 -1.83 11.75 4.91
CA TRP A 23 -3.15 11.63 4.30
C TRP A 23 -3.68 10.20 4.41
N ASN A 24 -2.91 9.23 3.93
CA ASN A 24 -3.28 7.81 3.90
C ASN A 24 -2.83 7.14 5.19
N VAL A 25 -3.71 7.07 6.09
CA VAL A 25 -3.91 6.54 7.43
C VAL A 25 -4.09 7.61 8.52
N LYS A 26 -3.46 8.79 8.45
CA LYS A 26 -3.70 9.79 9.52
C LYS A 26 -5.02 10.55 9.33
N GLN A 27 -5.39 10.86 8.10
CA GLN A 27 -6.64 11.57 7.76
C GLN A 27 -7.69 10.62 7.16
N LEU A 28 -7.30 9.79 6.21
CA LEU A 28 -8.11 8.71 5.66
C LEU A 28 -7.79 7.43 6.43
N ARG A 29 -8.73 6.89 7.18
CA ARG A 29 -8.52 5.75 8.10
C ARG A 29 -9.39 4.56 7.74
N PRO A 30 -8.98 3.33 8.07
CA PRO A 30 -9.93 2.24 8.15
C PRO A 30 -10.94 2.51 9.27
N ASN A 31 -12.17 2.05 9.12
CA ASN A 31 -13.24 2.25 10.10
C ASN A 31 -12.81 1.84 11.53
N ASN A 32 -12.05 0.76 11.64
CA ASN A 32 -11.55 0.23 12.92
C ASN A 32 -10.57 1.19 13.62
N PHE A 33 -10.01 2.18 12.91
CA PHE A 33 -9.04 3.15 13.45
C PHE A 33 -9.65 4.52 13.76
N LEU A 34 -10.97 4.67 13.66
CA LEU A 34 -11.64 5.93 14.02
C LEU A 34 -11.60 6.18 15.52
N ASP A 35 -12.00 5.15 16.30
CA ASP A 35 -11.95 5.16 17.74
C ASP A 35 -11.05 4.02 18.21
N TYR A 36 -9.82 4.33 18.59
CA TYR A 36 -8.89 3.32 19.08
C TYR A 36 -8.37 3.65 20.48
N ASP A 37 -8.14 2.60 21.25
CA ASP A 37 -7.56 2.64 22.57
C ASP A 37 -6.08 2.19 22.46
N LEU A 38 -5.15 3.09 22.74
CA LEU A 38 -3.71 2.80 22.68
C LEU A 38 -3.25 1.70 23.66
N GLN A 39 -4.11 1.28 24.60
CA GLN A 39 -3.82 0.18 25.52
C GLN A 39 -4.28 -1.19 25.00
N LYS A 40 -4.88 -1.23 23.81
CA LYS A 40 -5.41 -2.44 23.19
C LYS A 40 -4.91 -2.58 21.75
N GLU A 41 -4.82 -3.82 21.31
CA GLU A 41 -4.59 -4.12 19.89
C GLU A 41 -5.83 -3.69 19.08
N VAL A 42 -5.59 -3.02 17.96
CA VAL A 42 -6.61 -2.69 16.99
C VAL A 42 -6.38 -3.52 15.74
N HIS A 43 -7.33 -4.35 15.38
CA HIS A 43 -7.26 -5.21 14.22
C HIS A 43 -8.01 -4.58 13.05
N THR A 44 -7.41 -4.63 11.87
CA THR A 44 -8.02 -4.24 10.61
C THR A 44 -7.52 -5.15 9.49
N ASP A 45 -8.40 -5.49 8.58
CA ASP A 45 -8.12 -6.26 7.38
C ASP A 45 -7.67 -5.38 6.18
N LEU A 46 -7.39 -4.09 6.44
CA LEU A 46 -7.08 -3.09 5.42
C LEU A 46 -5.63 -2.61 5.43
N LEU A 47 -4.71 -3.16 6.25
CA LEU A 47 -3.31 -2.70 6.24
C LEU A 47 -2.68 -2.88 4.85
N TRP A 48 -3.00 -3.95 4.13
CA TRP A 48 -2.51 -4.17 2.77
C TRP A 48 -2.85 -3.01 1.82
N TRP A 49 -4.04 -2.39 2.01
CA TRP A 49 -4.43 -1.23 1.23
C TRP A 49 -3.65 0.01 1.65
N PHE A 50 -3.62 0.29 2.95
CA PHE A 50 -2.98 1.50 3.46
C PHE A 50 -1.47 1.48 3.25
N GLU A 51 -0.81 0.37 3.53
CA GLU A 51 0.63 0.23 3.37
C GLU A 51 1.03 -0.02 1.90
N GLY A 52 0.30 -0.86 1.20
CA GLY A 52 0.56 -1.14 -0.20
C GLY A 52 0.36 0.08 -1.09
N LEU A 53 -0.74 0.84 -0.89
CA LEU A 53 -1.00 2.07 -1.64
C LEU A 53 0.05 3.15 -1.33
N THR A 54 0.43 3.28 -0.06
CA THR A 54 1.45 4.25 0.36
C THR A 54 2.83 3.88 -0.20
N SER A 55 3.19 2.60 -0.21
CA SER A 55 4.44 2.13 -0.84
C SER A 55 4.45 2.42 -2.34
N TRP A 56 3.42 2.00 -3.07
CA TRP A 56 3.32 2.23 -4.50
C TRP A 56 3.38 3.70 -4.89
N LEU A 57 2.52 4.54 -4.28
CA LEU A 57 2.48 5.96 -4.59
C LEU A 57 3.72 6.70 -4.09
N GLY A 58 4.31 6.28 -2.97
CA GLY A 58 5.56 6.82 -2.44
C GLY A 58 6.70 6.68 -3.43
N ASP A 59 6.84 5.51 -4.00
CA ASP A 59 7.88 5.22 -5.00
C ASP A 59 7.61 5.95 -6.33
N ILE A 60 6.35 6.00 -6.76
CA ILE A 60 5.96 6.79 -7.94
C ILE A 60 6.29 8.28 -7.73
N ILE A 61 6.11 8.81 -6.53
CA ILE A 61 6.48 10.19 -6.20
C ILE A 61 8.01 10.37 -6.24
N CYS A 62 8.79 9.42 -5.72
CA CYS A 62 10.26 9.46 -5.80
C CYS A 62 10.72 9.53 -7.26
N LEU A 63 10.13 8.75 -8.15
CA LEU A 63 10.42 8.78 -9.58
C LEU A 63 9.98 10.10 -10.23
N ARG A 64 8.72 10.53 -10.02
CA ARG A 64 8.16 11.75 -10.63
C ARG A 64 8.85 13.03 -10.17
N SER A 65 9.33 13.06 -8.94
CA SER A 65 10.07 14.21 -8.39
C SER A 65 11.53 14.30 -8.88
N GLY A 66 12.05 13.22 -9.47
CA GLY A 66 13.46 13.09 -9.85
C GLY A 66 14.38 12.77 -8.66
N ALA A 67 13.82 12.43 -7.49
CA ALA A 67 14.61 11.93 -6.36
C ALA A 67 15.16 10.52 -6.65
N TRP A 68 14.46 9.76 -7.48
CA TRP A 68 14.93 8.54 -8.11
C TRP A 68 15.09 8.73 -9.61
N SER A 69 16.15 8.12 -10.16
CA SER A 69 16.30 7.91 -11.58
C SER A 69 15.48 6.70 -12.07
N ASP A 70 15.33 6.54 -13.37
CA ASP A 70 14.75 5.32 -13.97
C ASP A 70 15.54 4.06 -13.57
N GLU A 71 16.87 4.19 -13.38
CA GLU A 71 17.70 3.07 -12.94
C GLU A 71 17.42 2.69 -11.48
N ASP A 72 17.25 3.67 -10.59
CA ASP A 72 16.88 3.43 -9.18
C ASP A 72 15.53 2.74 -9.08
N TRP A 73 14.55 3.23 -9.84
CA TRP A 73 13.24 2.61 -9.96
C TRP A 73 13.34 1.14 -10.41
N ASN A 74 14.08 0.88 -11.49
CA ASN A 74 14.22 -0.47 -12.01
C ASN A 74 14.92 -1.41 -11.03
N LYS A 75 15.94 -0.94 -10.31
CA LYS A 75 16.62 -1.74 -9.28
C LYS A 75 15.68 -2.09 -8.12
N ASP A 76 14.96 -1.10 -7.61
CA ASP A 76 14.02 -1.32 -6.50
C ASP A 76 12.89 -2.25 -6.90
N TRP A 77 12.29 -2.00 -8.07
CA TRP A 77 11.18 -2.81 -8.57
C TRP A 77 11.61 -4.25 -8.85
N THR A 78 12.78 -4.47 -9.42
CA THR A 78 13.34 -5.81 -9.63
C THR A 78 13.50 -6.54 -8.30
N ARG A 79 14.09 -5.89 -7.29
CA ARG A 79 14.25 -6.45 -5.94
C ARG A 79 12.92 -6.85 -5.31
N LYS A 80 11.88 -6.03 -5.47
CA LYS A 80 10.53 -6.32 -4.96
C LYS A 80 9.90 -7.51 -5.69
N MET A 81 10.00 -7.55 -7.01
CA MET A 81 9.51 -8.67 -7.82
C MET A 81 10.22 -9.99 -7.49
N GLU A 82 11.54 -9.98 -7.31
CA GLU A 82 12.29 -11.16 -6.86
C GLU A 82 11.79 -11.65 -5.50
N ARG A 83 11.59 -10.76 -4.54
CA ARG A 83 11.05 -11.11 -3.22
C ARG A 83 9.64 -11.66 -3.27
N HIS A 84 8.79 -11.13 -4.16
CA HIS A 84 7.43 -11.62 -4.38
C HIS A 84 7.44 -13.06 -4.91
N PHE A 85 8.25 -13.34 -5.93
CA PHE A 85 8.32 -14.68 -6.53
C PHE A 85 9.13 -15.71 -5.72
N ASP A 86 9.97 -15.27 -4.77
CA ASP A 86 10.76 -16.16 -3.88
C ASP A 86 9.94 -16.74 -2.71
N ARG A 87 8.63 -16.42 -2.63
CA ARG A 87 7.78 -16.83 -1.50
C ARG A 87 6.50 -17.49 -1.96
N ASN A 88 6.10 -18.54 -1.23
CA ASN A 88 4.86 -19.28 -1.48
C ASN A 88 3.72 -18.88 -0.52
N GLY A 89 3.93 -17.88 0.34
CA GLY A 89 2.98 -17.50 1.38
C GLY A 89 1.57 -17.19 0.88
N MET A 90 1.43 -16.68 -0.36
CA MET A 90 0.12 -16.41 -0.98
C MET A 90 -0.75 -17.66 -1.22
N GLU A 91 -0.19 -18.87 -1.17
CA GLU A 91 -0.97 -20.11 -1.21
C GLU A 91 -1.67 -20.39 0.13
N PHE A 92 -1.22 -19.76 1.21
CA PHE A 92 -1.63 -20.06 2.58
C PHE A 92 -2.29 -18.89 3.28
N GLU A 93 -1.98 -17.67 2.93
CA GLU A 93 -2.43 -16.46 3.62
C GLU A 93 -2.90 -15.40 2.61
N SER A 94 -4.06 -14.83 2.85
CA SER A 94 -4.59 -13.71 2.07
C SER A 94 -4.07 -12.36 2.59
N LEU A 95 -4.17 -11.31 1.77
CA LEU A 95 -3.85 -9.93 2.17
C LEU A 95 -4.68 -9.45 3.37
N GLN A 96 -5.93 -9.88 3.47
CA GLN A 96 -6.81 -9.53 4.59
C GLN A 96 -6.36 -10.22 5.88
N GLU A 97 -6.03 -11.50 5.83
CA GLU A 97 -5.52 -12.25 6.98
C GLU A 97 -4.18 -11.69 7.44
N SER A 98 -3.23 -11.46 6.53
CA SER A 98 -1.94 -10.85 6.85
C SER A 98 -2.09 -9.48 7.51
N SER A 99 -3.07 -8.68 7.05
CA SER A 99 -3.39 -7.38 7.66
C SER A 99 -3.97 -7.53 9.05
N HIS A 100 -4.97 -8.40 9.21
CA HIS A 100 -5.67 -8.62 10.48
C HIS A 100 -4.74 -9.18 11.55
N ASP A 101 -3.91 -10.15 11.18
CA ASP A 101 -3.04 -10.88 12.10
C ASP A 101 -1.63 -10.25 12.21
N SER A 102 -1.45 -9.02 11.77
CA SER A 102 -0.17 -8.29 11.77
C SER A 102 0.54 -8.31 13.13
N TRP A 103 -0.21 -8.20 14.22
CA TRP A 103 0.34 -8.22 15.58
C TRP A 103 1.04 -9.52 15.97
N ILE A 104 0.59 -10.66 15.43
CA ILE A 104 1.09 -12.01 15.76
C ILE A 104 1.91 -12.63 14.63
N HIS A 105 1.76 -12.15 13.39
CA HIS A 105 2.48 -12.66 12.21
C HIS A 105 3.69 -11.79 11.88
N LEU A 106 3.49 -10.63 11.28
CA LEU A 106 4.60 -9.81 10.76
C LEU A 106 5.57 -9.35 11.86
N TYR A 107 5.05 -8.95 13.02
CA TYR A 107 5.87 -8.44 14.14
C TYR A 107 6.37 -9.52 15.10
N ARG A 108 5.94 -10.76 14.93
CA ARG A 108 6.40 -11.93 15.72
C ARG A 108 6.70 -13.13 14.82
N PRO A 109 7.67 -13.00 13.89
CA PRO A 109 7.97 -14.08 12.96
C PRO A 109 8.51 -15.31 13.71
N ASN A 110 8.17 -16.49 13.17
CA ASN A 110 8.67 -17.78 13.61
C ASN A 110 9.42 -18.48 12.46
N SER A 111 9.94 -19.69 12.71
CA SER A 111 10.73 -20.43 11.72
C SER A 111 10.00 -20.78 10.42
N TYR A 112 8.67 -20.78 10.42
CA TYR A 112 7.82 -21.10 9.25
C TYR A 112 7.23 -19.86 8.56
N SER A 113 7.38 -18.67 9.18
CA SER A 113 6.77 -17.43 8.66
C SER A 113 7.13 -17.15 7.21
N ARG A 114 8.39 -17.42 6.82
CA ARG A 114 8.85 -17.18 5.45
C ARG A 114 8.13 -18.05 4.40
N GLU A 115 7.68 -19.24 4.80
CA GLU A 115 7.09 -20.23 3.88
C GLU A 115 5.58 -20.10 3.76
N VAL A 116 4.91 -19.61 4.82
CA VAL A 116 3.44 -19.64 4.93
C VAL A 116 2.81 -18.27 5.13
N GLN A 117 3.59 -17.22 5.40
CA GLN A 117 3.10 -15.86 5.63
C GLN A 117 3.51 -14.92 4.50
N ILE A 118 2.66 -13.93 4.24
CA ILE A 118 2.97 -12.84 3.32
C ILE A 118 3.22 -11.53 4.09
N SER A 119 3.85 -10.57 3.42
CA SER A 119 3.95 -9.21 3.88
C SER A 119 2.84 -8.38 3.24
N TYR A 120 1.91 -7.87 4.02
CA TYR A 120 0.88 -6.97 3.50
C TYR A 120 1.46 -5.66 2.92
N TYR A 121 2.71 -5.30 3.23
CA TYR A 121 3.44 -4.23 2.55
C TYR A 121 3.76 -4.63 1.11
N LEU A 122 4.54 -5.69 0.92
CA LEU A 122 5.02 -6.11 -0.39
C LEU A 122 3.86 -6.61 -1.28
N GLU A 123 3.07 -7.55 -0.77
CA GLU A 123 1.97 -8.12 -1.55
C GLU A 123 0.83 -7.12 -1.74
N GLY A 124 0.65 -6.21 -0.78
CA GLY A 124 -0.26 -5.08 -0.94
C GLY A 124 0.20 -4.14 -2.07
N GLU A 125 1.49 -3.81 -2.11
CA GLU A 125 2.06 -2.98 -3.18
C GLU A 125 1.93 -3.66 -4.56
N MET A 126 2.16 -4.98 -4.66
CA MET A 126 1.95 -5.75 -5.89
C MET A 126 0.49 -5.70 -6.35
N ALA A 127 -0.46 -5.84 -5.43
CA ALA A 127 -1.89 -5.74 -5.72
C ALA A 127 -2.27 -4.34 -6.22
N ILE A 128 -1.76 -3.28 -5.57
CA ILE A 128 -1.99 -1.89 -5.98
C ILE A 128 -1.36 -1.60 -7.34
N PHE A 129 -0.14 -2.08 -7.60
CA PHE A 129 0.47 -2.01 -8.92
C PHE A 129 -0.41 -2.62 -10.01
N CYS A 130 -0.93 -3.82 -9.80
CA CYS A 130 -1.82 -4.47 -10.75
C CYS A 130 -3.10 -3.65 -11.01
N LEU A 131 -3.67 -3.05 -9.95
CA LEU A 131 -4.83 -2.17 -10.06
C LEU A 131 -4.50 -0.89 -10.84
N ASP A 132 -3.35 -0.25 -10.55
CA ASP A 132 -2.91 0.97 -11.22
C ASP A 132 -2.69 0.75 -12.73
N VAL A 133 -1.98 -0.32 -13.06
CA VAL A 133 -1.74 -0.70 -14.47
C VAL A 133 -3.06 -0.97 -15.19
N GLU A 134 -4.00 -1.68 -14.57
CA GLU A 134 -5.28 -1.99 -15.20
C GLU A 134 -6.17 -0.74 -15.35
N LEU A 135 -6.21 0.16 -14.36
CA LEU A 135 -6.90 1.43 -14.47
C LEU A 135 -6.33 2.28 -15.62
N ARG A 136 -5.01 2.46 -15.64
CA ARG A 136 -4.32 3.21 -16.71
C ARG A 136 -4.55 2.60 -18.08
N ARG A 137 -4.43 1.29 -18.19
CA ARG A 137 -4.68 0.56 -19.44
C ARG A 137 -6.10 0.83 -19.98
N ARG A 138 -7.12 0.78 -19.11
CA ARG A 138 -8.53 0.96 -19.50
C ARG A 138 -8.90 2.41 -19.73
N SER A 139 -8.32 3.31 -18.96
CA SER A 139 -8.55 4.75 -19.11
C SER A 139 -7.66 5.41 -20.16
N LYS A 140 -6.82 4.63 -20.88
CA LYS A 140 -5.81 5.15 -21.83
C LYS A 140 -4.80 6.09 -21.17
N GLY A 141 -4.45 5.83 -19.92
CA GLY A 141 -3.48 6.59 -19.15
C GLY A 141 -4.05 7.79 -18.39
N GLU A 142 -5.36 8.04 -18.48
CA GLU A 142 -5.97 9.22 -17.85
C GLU A 142 -6.15 9.10 -16.34
N PHE A 143 -6.40 7.88 -15.83
CA PHE A 143 -6.69 7.63 -14.41
C PHE A 143 -5.80 6.52 -13.86
N GLY A 144 -5.38 6.67 -12.60
CA GLY A 144 -4.58 5.72 -11.85
C GLY A 144 -4.97 5.65 -10.37
N MET A 145 -4.13 4.99 -9.58
CA MET A 145 -4.39 4.83 -8.13
C MET A 145 -4.22 6.12 -7.34
N ASP A 146 -3.49 7.10 -7.85
CA ASP A 146 -3.44 8.45 -7.31
C ASP A 146 -4.84 9.13 -7.35
N ASP A 147 -5.60 8.99 -8.44
CA ASP A 147 -6.97 9.50 -8.54
C ASP A 147 -7.91 8.79 -7.56
N VAL A 148 -7.76 7.47 -7.42
CA VAL A 148 -8.55 6.67 -6.46
C VAL A 148 -8.27 7.12 -5.03
N MET A 149 -7.01 7.37 -4.67
CA MET A 149 -6.64 7.87 -3.35
C MET A 149 -7.27 9.24 -3.07
N VAL A 150 -7.19 10.17 -4.03
CA VAL A 150 -7.79 11.51 -3.92
C VAL A 150 -9.29 11.43 -3.73
N GLU A 151 -9.98 10.57 -4.48
CA GLU A 151 -11.43 10.39 -4.39
C GLU A 151 -11.85 9.80 -3.03
N LEU A 152 -11.12 8.79 -2.52
CA LEU A 152 -11.34 8.22 -1.19
C LEU A 152 -11.12 9.27 -0.11
N TYR A 153 -10.03 10.02 -0.21
CA TYR A 153 -9.72 11.10 0.72
C TYR A 153 -10.84 12.14 0.77
N ASN A 154 -11.28 12.62 -0.38
CA ASN A 154 -12.34 13.63 -0.46
C ASN A 154 -13.67 13.17 0.13
N LYS A 155 -13.96 11.86 0.07
CA LYS A 155 -15.22 11.30 0.56
C LYS A 155 -15.19 10.90 2.03
N PHE A 156 -14.04 10.45 2.55
CA PHE A 156 -13.98 9.68 3.78
C PHE A 156 -12.90 10.15 4.78
N ASN A 157 -12.24 11.29 4.55
CA ASN A 157 -11.29 11.82 5.54
C ASN A 157 -11.99 12.25 6.83
N LEU A 158 -11.24 12.48 7.89
CA LEU A 158 -11.77 12.79 9.24
C LEU A 158 -12.63 14.06 9.31
N GLU A 159 -12.58 14.94 8.32
CA GLU A 159 -13.36 16.19 8.28
C GLU A 159 -14.71 16.00 7.57
N THR A 160 -14.97 14.83 7.01
CA THR A 160 -16.23 14.52 6.30
C THR A 160 -17.33 14.05 7.25
N ASN A 161 -18.58 14.02 6.76
CA ASN A 161 -19.72 13.50 7.52
C ASN A 161 -19.74 11.96 7.67
N SER A 162 -18.87 11.27 6.94
CA SER A 162 -18.77 9.80 6.96
C SER A 162 -17.29 9.40 6.94
N PRO A 163 -16.53 9.71 8.02
CA PRO A 163 -15.12 9.38 8.07
C PRO A 163 -14.89 7.87 8.15
N GLY A 164 -13.75 7.44 7.61
CA GLY A 164 -13.33 6.06 7.62
C GLY A 164 -13.79 5.27 6.41
N ILE A 165 -13.01 4.25 6.05
CA ILE A 165 -13.27 3.40 4.89
C ILE A 165 -13.33 1.92 5.24
N SER A 166 -14.09 1.20 4.44
CA SER A 166 -14.19 -0.25 4.40
C SER A 166 -13.77 -0.79 3.02
N HIS A 167 -13.65 -2.10 2.89
CA HIS A 167 -13.46 -2.75 1.58
C HIS A 167 -14.55 -2.39 0.56
N SER A 168 -15.80 -2.23 1.01
CA SER A 168 -16.91 -1.86 0.12
C SER A 168 -16.74 -0.45 -0.44
N ASP A 169 -16.24 0.50 0.35
CA ASP A 169 -16.00 1.87 -0.08
C ASP A 169 -14.87 1.93 -1.11
N ILE A 170 -13.77 1.23 -0.85
CA ILE A 170 -12.65 1.08 -1.79
C ILE A 170 -13.16 0.50 -3.12
N LYS A 171 -13.90 -0.61 -3.07
CA LYS A 171 -14.47 -1.25 -4.25
C LYS A 171 -15.40 -0.30 -5.01
N GLN A 172 -16.24 0.44 -4.30
CA GLN A 172 -17.17 1.40 -4.92
C GLN A 172 -16.43 2.51 -5.66
N VAL A 173 -15.38 3.07 -5.04
CA VAL A 173 -14.58 4.12 -5.69
C VAL A 173 -13.84 3.56 -6.90
N LEU A 174 -13.16 2.41 -6.77
CA LEU A 174 -12.49 1.74 -7.88
C LEU A 174 -13.42 1.51 -9.08
N VAL A 175 -14.62 0.97 -8.84
CA VAL A 175 -15.60 0.69 -9.91
C VAL A 175 -16.13 1.97 -10.54
N ASN A 176 -16.23 3.06 -9.81
CA ASN A 176 -16.73 4.33 -10.32
C ASN A 176 -15.62 5.17 -10.99
N THR A 177 -14.35 4.91 -10.73
CA THR A 177 -13.24 5.54 -11.45
C THR A 177 -13.29 5.11 -12.93
N PRO A 178 -13.10 6.05 -13.88
CA PRO A 178 -13.03 5.69 -15.29
C PRO A 178 -11.95 4.63 -15.54
N GLY A 179 -12.32 3.55 -16.23
CA GLY A 179 -11.47 2.35 -16.37
C GLY A 179 -11.72 1.26 -15.30
N GLY A 180 -12.39 1.56 -14.20
CA GLY A 180 -12.71 0.59 -13.14
C GLY A 180 -13.89 -0.33 -13.44
N ARG A 181 -14.75 0.02 -14.38
CA ARG A 181 -15.92 -0.81 -14.80
C ARG A 181 -15.50 -1.85 -15.82
N ARG A 182 -16.03 -3.06 -15.67
CA ARG A 182 -16.02 -4.09 -16.71
C ARG A 182 -17.13 -3.85 -17.73
#